data_c38166c3eb5f554b901d9487707b7c07
#
_entry.id   c38166c3eb5f554b901d9487707b7c07
#
_cell.length_a   1.000
_cell.length_b   1.000
_cell.length_c   1.000
_cell.angle_alpha   90.00
_cell.angle_beta   90.00
_cell.angle_gamma   90.00
#
_symmetry.space_group_name_H-M   'P 1'
#
loop_
_entity.id
_entity.type
_entity.pdbx_description
1 polymer ?
#
loop_
_entity_poly.entity_id
_entity_poly.type
_entity_poly.pdbx_seq_one_letter_code
_entity_poly.pdbx_strand_id
1 'polypeptide(L)'
;MPTVEFVYEKSCPNIAAARKQLIAAFGAAGVAPAWSEWEVGDPNTPDHVRSYGSPTILVDGKDVSGLPLEEASSCCRIYTLDGDARGVPPLDQIVAALTPSSESDKAAGAFRLNAAMVPSIGAALLPKLACPACWPAYAGLLSSLGIEFIDYTPYL
;
A
#
# COMPACT_ATOMS: atom_id res chain seq x y z
N MET A 1 8.51 16.59 6.22
CA MET A 1 7.39 16.86 5.32
C MET A 1 7.74 16.26 3.97
N PRO A 2 6.83 15.57 3.31
CA PRO A 2 7.10 15.02 1.98
C PRO A 2 7.33 16.16 0.96
N THR A 3 8.23 15.94 0.03
CA THR A 3 8.46 16.87 -1.09
C THR A 3 7.43 16.56 -2.16
N VAL A 4 6.58 17.54 -2.50
CA VAL A 4 5.53 17.36 -3.50
C VAL A 4 5.84 18.20 -4.73
N GLU A 5 5.76 17.58 -5.90
CA GLU A 5 6.00 18.22 -7.19
C GLU A 5 4.81 17.96 -8.11
N PHE A 6 4.35 19.01 -8.76
CA PHE A 6 3.29 18.94 -9.76
C PHE A 6 3.86 19.22 -11.14
N VAL A 7 3.80 18.20 -12.00
CA VAL A 7 4.35 18.26 -13.37
C VAL A 7 3.21 18.44 -14.36
N TYR A 8 3.33 19.41 -15.23
CA TYR A 8 2.28 19.71 -16.20
C TYR A 8 2.82 20.25 -17.53
N GLU A 9 2.00 20.15 -18.57
CA GLU A 9 2.19 20.80 -19.86
C GLU A 9 1.10 21.87 -20.03
N LYS A 10 1.47 23.07 -20.48
CA LYS A 10 0.55 24.23 -20.62
C LYS A 10 -0.71 23.95 -21.43
N SER A 11 -0.62 23.10 -22.43
CA SER A 11 -1.74 22.73 -23.29
C SER A 11 -2.74 21.75 -22.66
N CYS A 12 -2.40 21.16 -21.51
CA CYS A 12 -3.21 20.12 -20.88
C CYS A 12 -4.49 20.69 -20.24
N PRO A 13 -5.70 20.25 -20.64
CA PRO A 13 -6.95 20.75 -20.09
C PRO A 13 -7.20 20.34 -18.63
N ASN A 14 -6.47 19.32 -18.15
CA ASN A 14 -6.67 18.73 -16.82
C ASN A 14 -5.88 19.41 -15.70
N ILE A 15 -5.08 20.43 -15.99
CA ILE A 15 -4.22 21.13 -15.00
C ILE A 15 -5.04 21.68 -13.83
N ALA A 16 -6.13 22.39 -14.12
CA ALA A 16 -6.95 23.02 -13.08
C ALA A 16 -7.63 21.95 -12.20
N ALA A 17 -8.08 20.86 -12.80
CA ALA A 17 -8.68 19.74 -12.08
C ALA A 17 -7.66 19.03 -11.18
N ALA A 18 -6.43 18.80 -11.68
CA ALA A 18 -5.37 18.18 -10.91
C ALA A 18 -4.91 19.05 -9.73
N ARG A 19 -4.76 20.36 -9.90
CA ARG A 19 -4.46 21.29 -8.79
C ARG A 19 -5.55 21.26 -7.72
N LYS A 20 -6.81 21.28 -8.12
CA LYS A 20 -7.95 21.19 -7.19
C LYS A 20 -7.91 19.88 -6.41
N GLN A 21 -7.59 18.78 -7.08
CA GLN A 21 -7.49 17.46 -6.45
C GLN A 21 -6.30 17.37 -5.49
N LEU A 22 -5.17 17.97 -5.86
CA LEU A 22 -3.99 18.06 -4.98
C LEU A 22 -4.29 18.86 -3.70
N ILE A 23 -4.97 20.01 -3.81
CA ILE A 23 -5.40 20.80 -2.65
C ILE A 23 -6.35 19.98 -1.75
N ALA A 24 -7.31 19.27 -2.35
CA ALA A 24 -8.23 18.42 -1.60
C ALA A 24 -7.49 17.29 -0.88
N ALA A 25 -6.46 16.71 -1.51
CA ALA A 25 -5.64 15.66 -0.90
C ALA A 25 -4.84 16.16 0.30
N PHE A 26 -4.25 17.35 0.24
CA PHE A 26 -3.59 17.97 1.39
C PHE A 26 -4.56 18.16 2.56
N GLY A 27 -5.78 18.65 2.27
CA GLY A 27 -6.83 18.81 3.28
C GLY A 27 -7.23 17.48 3.92
N ALA A 28 -7.40 16.42 3.11
CA ALA A 28 -7.76 15.09 3.57
C ALA A 28 -6.65 14.41 4.38
N ALA A 29 -5.39 14.65 3.98
CA ALA A 29 -4.22 14.14 4.69
C ALA A 29 -3.89 14.93 5.98
N GLY A 30 -4.54 16.08 6.22
CA GLY A 30 -4.25 16.95 7.35
C GLY A 30 -2.87 17.61 7.30
N VAL A 31 -2.30 17.75 6.10
CA VAL A 31 -0.96 18.32 5.86
C VAL A 31 -1.10 19.73 5.26
N ALA A 32 -0.25 20.66 5.65
CA ALA A 32 -0.24 21.99 5.06
C ALA A 32 0.11 21.93 3.57
N PRO A 33 -0.67 22.59 2.69
CA PRO A 33 -0.43 22.55 1.25
C PRO A 33 0.88 23.25 0.88
N ALA A 34 1.81 22.49 0.32
CA ALA A 34 3.08 22.99 -0.17
C ALA A 34 3.60 22.07 -1.29
N TRP A 35 3.81 22.62 -2.48
CA TRP A 35 4.37 21.89 -3.61
C TRP A 35 5.11 22.82 -4.57
N SER A 36 5.98 22.26 -5.40
CA SER A 36 6.62 22.91 -6.53
C SER A 36 5.90 22.56 -7.82
N GLU A 37 5.84 23.49 -8.78
CA GLU A 37 5.23 23.24 -10.08
C GLU A 37 6.28 23.28 -11.18
N TRP A 38 6.23 22.30 -12.07
CA TRP A 38 7.16 22.17 -13.18
C TRP A 38 6.40 22.04 -14.50
N GLU A 39 6.70 22.95 -15.43
CA GLU A 39 6.23 22.86 -16.80
C GLU A 39 7.23 22.04 -17.64
N VAL A 40 6.76 20.96 -18.26
CA VAL A 40 7.64 20.04 -19.03
C VAL A 40 8.39 20.74 -20.15
N GLY A 41 7.81 21.78 -20.76
CA GLY A 41 8.42 22.54 -21.85
C GLY A 41 9.40 23.64 -21.42
N ASP A 42 9.52 23.95 -20.12
CA ASP A 42 10.41 25.00 -19.63
C ASP A 42 11.87 24.50 -19.60
N PRO A 43 12.84 25.28 -20.16
CA PRO A 43 14.24 24.90 -20.12
C PRO A 43 14.82 24.78 -18.69
N ASN A 44 14.22 25.45 -17.71
CA ASN A 44 14.65 25.39 -16.30
C ASN A 44 14.05 24.19 -15.54
N THR A 45 13.20 23.40 -16.17
CA THR A 45 12.61 22.22 -15.55
C THR A 45 13.67 21.17 -15.29
N PRO A 46 13.74 20.61 -14.07
CA PRO A 46 14.71 19.56 -13.72
C PRO A 46 14.55 18.32 -14.61
N ASP A 47 15.67 17.68 -14.94
CA ASP A 47 15.67 16.53 -15.85
C ASP A 47 14.83 15.35 -15.33
N HIS A 48 14.78 15.15 -14.00
CA HIS A 48 14.04 14.04 -13.40
C HIS A 48 12.53 14.13 -13.61
N VAL A 49 11.98 15.32 -13.88
CA VAL A 49 10.53 15.49 -14.13
C VAL A 49 10.17 15.58 -15.61
N ARG A 50 11.14 15.76 -16.50
CA ARG A 50 10.89 15.95 -17.95
C ARG A 50 10.31 14.70 -18.64
N SER A 51 10.52 13.53 -18.07
CA SER A 51 10.02 12.26 -18.63
C SER A 51 8.59 11.93 -18.22
N TYR A 52 7.96 12.76 -17.38
CA TYR A 52 6.58 12.54 -16.96
C TYR A 52 5.59 13.20 -17.91
N GLY A 53 4.46 12.54 -18.15
CA GLY A 53 3.32 13.11 -18.87
C GLY A 53 2.53 14.10 -18.01
N SER A 54 1.54 14.77 -18.60
CA SER A 54 0.72 15.80 -17.93
C SER A 54 -0.73 15.37 -17.71
N PRO A 55 -1.30 15.65 -16.52
CA PRO A 55 -0.67 16.09 -15.29
C PRO A 55 -0.04 14.93 -14.51
N THR A 56 1.05 15.13 -13.78
CA THR A 56 1.62 14.13 -12.86
C THR A 56 1.88 14.77 -11.49
N ILE A 57 1.65 14.01 -10.42
CA ILE A 57 1.96 14.39 -9.04
C ILE A 57 3.02 13.44 -8.52
N LEU A 58 4.13 14.00 -8.06
CA LEU A 58 5.21 13.25 -7.43
C LEU A 58 5.24 13.57 -5.94
N VAL A 59 5.45 12.55 -5.12
CA VAL A 59 5.71 12.67 -3.68
C VAL A 59 7.03 11.98 -3.39
N ASP A 60 7.98 12.73 -2.84
CA ASP A 60 9.36 12.27 -2.61
C ASP A 60 10.01 11.68 -3.87
N GLY A 61 9.75 12.31 -5.03
CA GLY A 61 10.27 11.93 -6.34
C GLY A 61 9.60 10.70 -6.96
N LYS A 62 8.54 10.15 -6.33
CA LYS A 62 7.78 9.00 -6.84
C LYS A 62 6.41 9.43 -7.33
N ASP A 63 6.00 8.89 -8.47
CA ASP A 63 4.66 9.07 -9.01
C ASP A 63 3.61 8.42 -8.11
N VAL A 64 2.62 9.22 -7.69
CA VAL A 64 1.54 8.75 -6.81
C VAL A 64 0.69 7.65 -7.44
N SER A 65 0.64 7.56 -8.77
CA SER A 65 -0.12 6.53 -9.48
C SER A 65 0.63 5.20 -9.62
N GLY A 66 1.95 5.19 -9.39
CA GLY A 66 2.78 4.01 -9.61
C GLY A 66 2.84 3.52 -11.06
N LEU A 67 2.32 4.31 -12.01
CA LEU A 67 2.37 3.97 -13.43
C LEU A 67 3.81 4.06 -13.94
N PRO A 68 4.23 3.15 -14.83
CA PRO A 68 5.54 3.24 -15.44
C PRO A 68 5.70 4.54 -16.22
N LEU A 69 6.93 5.04 -16.27
CA LEU A 69 7.29 6.14 -17.15
C LEU A 69 7.09 5.67 -18.58
N GLU A 70 6.14 6.24 -19.27
CA GLU A 70 6.02 6.04 -20.72
C GLU A 70 7.08 6.90 -21.39
N GLU A 71 7.90 6.29 -22.26
CA GLU A 71 8.96 6.98 -22.96
C GLU A 71 8.40 8.20 -23.70
N ALA A 72 8.78 9.39 -23.21
CA ALA A 72 8.71 10.69 -23.88
C ALA A 72 7.41 10.99 -24.66
N SER A 73 6.25 10.67 -24.15
CA SER A 73 5.04 11.21 -24.74
C SER A 73 4.62 12.48 -24.00
N SER A 74 4.75 13.62 -24.68
CA SER A 74 4.17 14.91 -24.31
C SER A 74 2.64 14.88 -24.39
N CYS A 75 2.03 13.75 -24.05
CA CYS A 75 0.59 13.55 -24.12
C CYS A 75 -0.08 13.67 -22.76
N CYS A 76 -1.37 14.00 -22.79
CA CYS A 76 -2.22 13.95 -21.61
C CYS A 76 -2.19 12.54 -21.02
N ARG A 77 -1.80 12.45 -19.75
CA ARG A 77 -1.76 11.20 -19.02
C ARG A 77 -3.18 10.74 -18.65
N ILE A 78 -3.42 9.45 -18.79
CA ILE A 78 -4.72 8.85 -18.44
C ILE A 78 -4.50 7.92 -17.25
N TYR A 79 -5.33 8.11 -16.22
CA TYR A 79 -5.37 7.29 -15.02
C TYR A 79 -6.59 6.39 -15.08
N THR A 80 -6.43 5.11 -14.81
CA THR A 80 -7.55 4.17 -14.78
C THR A 80 -7.86 3.80 -13.33
N LEU A 81 -9.10 4.05 -12.91
CA LEU A 81 -9.61 3.66 -11.60
C LEU A 81 -10.94 2.94 -11.80
N ASP A 82 -11.06 1.71 -11.31
CA ASP A 82 -12.28 0.88 -11.41
C ASP A 82 -12.81 0.70 -12.85
N GLY A 83 -11.92 0.77 -13.84
CA GLY A 83 -12.27 0.69 -15.26
C GLY A 83 -12.61 2.04 -15.92
N ASP A 84 -12.72 3.12 -15.14
CA ASP A 84 -12.95 4.47 -15.65
C ASP A 84 -11.64 5.18 -15.97
N ALA A 85 -11.54 5.74 -17.18
CA ALA A 85 -10.42 6.56 -17.61
C ALA A 85 -10.57 8.01 -17.12
N ARG A 86 -9.58 8.53 -16.42
CA ARG A 86 -9.57 9.89 -15.86
C ARG A 86 -8.32 10.64 -16.28
N GLY A 87 -8.45 11.94 -16.50
CA GLY A 87 -7.31 12.80 -16.85
C GLY A 87 -6.55 13.36 -15.63
N VAL A 88 -6.85 12.89 -14.42
CA VAL A 88 -6.22 13.33 -13.17
C VAL A 88 -5.96 12.13 -12.26
N PRO A 89 -4.88 12.15 -11.45
CA PRO A 89 -4.60 11.07 -10.49
C PRO A 89 -5.75 10.93 -9.49
N PRO A 90 -6.11 9.71 -9.05
CA PRO A 90 -7.11 9.47 -8.03
C PRO A 90 -6.76 10.13 -6.68
N LEU A 91 -7.78 10.67 -5.99
CA LEU A 91 -7.59 11.39 -4.73
C LEU A 91 -6.97 10.52 -3.64
N ASP A 92 -7.45 9.29 -3.52
CA ASP A 92 -7.00 8.30 -2.55
C ASP A 92 -5.52 7.96 -2.69
N GLN A 93 -5.01 7.88 -3.92
CA GLN A 93 -3.59 7.64 -4.19
C GLN A 93 -2.73 8.83 -3.76
N ILE A 94 -3.19 10.06 -4.00
CA ILE A 94 -2.47 11.26 -3.56
C ILE A 94 -2.46 11.33 -2.03
N VAL A 95 -3.60 11.09 -1.38
CA VAL A 95 -3.72 11.08 0.09
C VAL A 95 -2.82 10.01 0.70
N ALA A 96 -2.82 8.80 0.14
CA ALA A 96 -1.96 7.71 0.60
C ALA A 96 -0.47 8.06 0.51
N ALA A 97 -0.05 8.75 -0.56
CA ALA A 97 1.33 9.19 -0.74
C ALA A 97 1.72 10.34 0.21
N LEU A 98 0.79 11.25 0.53
CA LEU A 98 1.01 12.36 1.46
C LEU A 98 1.03 11.94 2.94
N THR A 99 0.35 10.84 3.26
CA THR A 99 0.34 10.30 4.61
C THR A 99 1.64 9.53 4.84
N PRO A 100 2.48 9.93 5.82
CA PRO A 100 3.68 9.16 6.10
C PRO A 100 3.26 7.72 6.40
N SER A 101 3.75 6.79 5.58
CA SER A 101 3.52 5.35 5.76
C SER A 101 4.13 4.95 7.11
N SER A 102 3.32 5.06 8.17
CA SER A 102 3.64 4.46 9.44
C SER A 102 3.62 2.95 9.21
N GLU A 103 4.83 2.37 9.03
CA GLU A 103 5.13 0.94 9.23
C GLU A 103 4.22 -0.12 8.55
N SER A 104 3.19 0.28 7.78
CA SER A 104 2.27 -0.66 7.13
C SER A 104 2.95 -1.51 6.04
N ASP A 105 3.97 -0.96 5.37
CA ASP A 105 4.70 -1.71 4.34
C ASP A 105 5.69 -2.74 4.91
N LYS A 106 6.12 -2.57 6.15
CA LYS A 106 6.91 -3.61 6.84
C LYS A 106 6.05 -4.79 7.29
N ALA A 107 4.78 -4.55 7.63
CA ALA A 107 3.86 -5.61 8.05
C ALA A 107 3.36 -6.44 6.86
N ALA A 108 3.06 -5.83 5.72
CA ALA A 108 2.64 -6.56 4.51
C ALA A 108 3.80 -7.37 3.88
N GLY A 109 5.04 -6.90 4.02
CA GLY A 109 6.25 -7.65 3.62
C GLY A 109 6.64 -8.76 4.59
N ALA A 110 6.28 -8.65 5.88
CA ALA A 110 6.63 -9.63 6.90
C ALA A 110 5.67 -10.82 6.98
N PHE A 111 4.47 -10.72 6.42
CA PHE A 111 3.54 -11.84 6.36
C PHE A 111 3.59 -12.58 5.00
N ARG A 112 4.69 -12.50 4.28
CA ARG A 112 5.07 -13.61 3.40
C ARG A 112 5.47 -14.75 4.33
N LEU A 113 4.51 -15.61 4.65
CA LEU A 113 4.77 -16.94 5.18
C LEU A 113 5.83 -17.57 4.30
N ASN A 114 7.09 -17.48 4.75
CA ASN A 114 8.12 -18.34 4.21
C ASN A 114 7.63 -19.76 4.44
N ALA A 115 7.24 -20.43 3.36
CA ALA A 115 6.80 -21.84 3.41
C ALA A 115 7.81 -22.75 4.11
N ALA A 116 9.04 -22.27 4.36
CA ALA A 116 10.07 -22.91 5.13
C ALA A 116 9.85 -22.85 6.66
N MET A 117 9.00 -21.95 7.19
CA MET A 117 8.74 -21.88 8.65
C MET A 117 7.55 -22.72 9.12
N VAL A 118 6.67 -23.13 8.22
CA VAL A 118 5.49 -23.95 8.56
C VAL A 118 5.84 -25.33 9.13
N PRO A 119 6.89 -26.04 8.65
CA PRO A 119 7.24 -27.32 9.23
C PRO A 119 7.80 -27.25 10.64
N SER A 120 8.39 -26.09 11.05
CA SER A 120 9.02 -25.98 12.37
C SER A 120 8.00 -25.88 13.51
N ILE A 121 6.83 -25.28 13.29
CA ILE A 121 5.77 -25.18 14.30
C ILE A 121 5.03 -26.52 14.42
N GLY A 122 4.78 -27.21 13.30
CA GLY A 122 4.17 -28.53 13.28
C GLY A 122 5.04 -29.59 13.95
N ALA A 123 6.37 -29.56 13.74
CA ALA A 123 7.32 -30.49 14.34
C ALA A 123 7.47 -30.31 15.86
N ALA A 124 7.27 -29.10 16.38
CA ALA A 124 7.33 -28.84 17.83
C ALA A 124 6.09 -29.33 18.59
N LEU A 125 4.95 -29.49 17.91
CA LEU A 125 3.69 -29.93 18.52
C LEU A 125 3.53 -31.47 18.47
N LEU A 126 4.09 -32.12 17.45
CA LEU A 126 3.98 -33.58 17.24
C LEU A 126 4.51 -34.44 18.39
N PRO A 127 5.67 -34.17 19.02
CA PRO A 127 6.16 -35.00 20.12
C PRO A 127 5.30 -34.87 21.39
N LYS A 128 4.58 -33.78 21.58
CA LYS A 128 3.71 -33.58 22.74
C LYS A 128 2.37 -34.31 22.64
N LEU A 129 1.87 -34.55 21.42
CA LEU A 129 0.68 -35.32 21.16
C LEU A 129 0.87 -36.84 21.36
N ALA A 130 2.09 -37.32 21.22
CA ALA A 130 2.46 -38.74 21.37
C ALA A 130 2.88 -39.11 22.79
N CYS A 131 2.93 -38.19 23.76
CA CYS A 131 3.30 -38.48 25.12
C CYS A 131 2.09 -38.73 26.02
N PRO A 132 1.85 -39.97 26.49
CA PRO A 132 0.68 -40.27 27.33
C PRO A 132 0.66 -39.50 28.66
N ALA A 133 1.82 -39.05 29.15
CA ALA A 133 1.94 -38.25 30.38
C ALA A 133 1.46 -36.80 30.22
N CYS A 134 1.33 -36.30 28.97
CA CYS A 134 0.89 -34.90 28.69
C CYS A 134 -0.65 -34.81 28.49
N TRP A 135 -1.35 -35.92 28.44
CA TRP A 135 -2.80 -36.02 28.21
C TRP A 135 -3.67 -35.20 29.19
N PRO A 136 -3.39 -35.23 30.53
CA PRO A 136 -4.16 -34.44 31.48
C PRO A 136 -4.10 -32.92 31.29
N ALA A 137 -2.96 -32.42 30.79
CA ALA A 137 -2.78 -30.96 30.55
C ALA A 137 -3.61 -30.48 29.36
N TYR A 138 -3.82 -31.33 28.36
CA TYR A 138 -4.67 -31.02 27.20
C TYR A 138 -6.17 -31.07 27.53
N ALA A 139 -6.57 -31.97 28.39
CA ALA A 139 -7.96 -32.07 28.85
C ALA A 139 -8.38 -30.81 29.59
N GLY A 140 -7.52 -30.22 30.43
CA GLY A 140 -7.78 -28.98 31.14
C GLY A 140 -7.91 -27.77 30.19
N LEU A 141 -7.10 -27.72 29.12
CA LEU A 141 -7.12 -26.63 28.16
C LEU A 141 -8.36 -26.71 27.25
N LEU A 142 -8.77 -27.87 26.84
CA LEU A 142 -9.99 -28.09 26.04
C LEU A 142 -11.26 -27.83 26.85
N SER A 143 -11.26 -28.17 28.15
CA SER A 143 -12.39 -27.88 29.06
C SER A 143 -12.56 -26.35 29.24
N SER A 144 -11.49 -25.58 29.25
CA SER A 144 -11.56 -24.12 29.34
C SER A 144 -12.12 -23.45 28.07
N LEU A 145 -12.09 -24.17 26.93
CA LEU A 145 -12.66 -23.73 25.65
C LEU A 145 -14.12 -24.23 25.46
N GLY A 146 -14.72 -24.86 26.48
CA GLY A 146 -16.10 -25.32 26.44
C GLY A 146 -16.35 -26.58 25.60
N ILE A 147 -15.29 -27.33 25.29
CA ILE A 147 -15.41 -28.62 24.57
C ILE A 147 -15.53 -29.73 25.62
N GLU A 148 -16.71 -30.28 25.75
CA GLU A 148 -16.93 -31.45 26.63
C GLU A 148 -16.23 -32.68 26.03
N PHE A 149 -15.29 -33.25 26.83
CA PHE A 149 -14.61 -34.49 26.49
C PHE A 149 -15.51 -35.67 26.88
N ILE A 150 -16.05 -36.39 25.89
CA ILE A 150 -16.76 -37.64 26.12
C ILE A 150 -15.71 -38.70 26.43
N ASP A 151 -15.72 -39.15 27.67
CA ASP A 151 -14.83 -40.20 28.17
C ASP A 151 -15.23 -41.54 27.59
N TYR A 152 -14.53 -41.97 26.54
CA TYR A 152 -14.68 -43.34 26.01
C TYR A 152 -13.76 -44.25 26.81
N THR A 153 -14.18 -44.61 28.01
CA THR A 153 -13.63 -45.78 28.70
C THR A 153 -14.31 -47.03 28.14
N PRO A 154 -13.58 -47.91 27.41
CA PRO A 154 -14.13 -49.20 27.03
C PRO A 154 -14.31 -50.03 28.29
N TYR A 155 -15.55 -50.47 28.51
CA TYR A 155 -15.86 -51.49 29.51
C TYR A 155 -15.08 -52.76 29.20
N LEU A 156 -14.12 -53.13 30.06
CA LEU A 156 -13.61 -54.48 30.23
C LEU A 156 -14.28 -55.13 31.42
#